data_f4f3dfdefe31e2c8ec37f12848a8cef5
#
_entry.id   f4f3dfdefe31e2c8ec37f12848a8cef5
#
_cell.length_a   1.000
_cell.length_b   1.000
_cell.length_c   1.000
_cell.angle_alpha   90.00
_cell.angle_beta   90.00
_cell.angle_gamma   90.00
#
_symmetry.space_group_name_H-M   'P 1'
#
loop_
_entity.id
_entity.type
_entity.pdbx_description
1 polymer ?
#
loop_
_entity_poly.entity_id
_entity_poly.type
_entity_poly.pdbx_seq_one_letter_code
_entity_poly.pdbx_strand_id
1 'polypeptide(L)'
;MGCDAVIHLAAMKNPNVATTKLTFETNVVGTFNVHHAAFRFGVKRVVSTSSIAILGWSYSERDFEPDYLPVDEEHPVKPQDVYGLSKEIGEDIARSYTRKGLETVVLRPGGVMTPEALEQIRKEGGRRPRRFQTCCYIDVRDLATAYRLAVERPVPSGTVLFVVADDSVVAEPLCDLLPRLMPAVRDKARSLTGTKSAVSTARIKELLGWKPVYSWRDL
;
A
#
# COMPACT_ATOMS: atom_id res chain seq x y z
N MET A 1 -25.17 11.15 13.33
CA MET A 1 -25.27 9.68 13.45
C MET A 1 -25.99 9.18 12.21
N GLY A 2 -25.65 8.03 11.67
CA GLY A 2 -26.19 7.53 10.39
C GLY A 2 -25.10 7.27 9.33
N CYS A 3 -23.87 6.95 9.78
CA CYS A 3 -22.79 6.52 8.91
C CYS A 3 -22.74 4.99 8.88
N ASP A 4 -22.89 4.38 7.71
CA ASP A 4 -22.82 2.92 7.54
C ASP A 4 -21.38 2.41 7.41
N ALA A 5 -20.48 3.22 6.86
CA ALA A 5 -19.09 2.87 6.69
C ALA A 5 -18.16 4.08 6.93
N VAL A 6 -16.92 3.79 7.28
CA VAL A 6 -15.84 4.77 7.45
C VAL A 6 -14.67 4.42 6.54
N ILE A 7 -14.16 5.40 5.79
CA ILE A 7 -12.86 5.31 5.11
C ILE A 7 -11.86 6.12 5.94
N HIS A 8 -10.90 5.44 6.56
CA HIS A 8 -9.90 6.04 7.43
C HIS A 8 -8.60 6.32 6.66
N LEU A 9 -8.42 7.59 6.26
CA LEU A 9 -7.23 8.08 5.53
C LEU A 9 -6.30 8.92 6.42
N ALA A 10 -6.81 9.43 7.55
CA ALA A 10 -6.08 10.39 8.39
C ALA A 10 -4.80 9.76 8.98
N ALA A 11 -3.65 10.31 8.60
CA ALA A 11 -2.34 9.88 9.09
C ALA A 11 -1.25 10.90 8.74
N MET A 12 -0.14 10.88 9.48
CA MET A 12 1.14 11.39 8.99
C MET A 12 1.62 10.46 7.87
N LYS A 13 1.86 11.00 6.69
CA LYS A 13 1.98 10.22 5.42
C LYS A 13 3.35 9.61 5.14
N ASN A 14 4.36 9.96 5.92
CA ASN A 14 5.72 9.42 5.85
C ASN A 14 6.49 9.79 7.13
N PRO A 15 7.67 9.19 7.41
CA PRO A 15 8.40 9.43 8.66
C PRO A 15 9.01 10.83 8.79
N ASN A 16 9.05 11.63 7.70
CA ASN A 16 9.77 12.91 7.65
C ASN A 16 8.85 14.14 7.80
N VAL A 17 7.53 13.97 7.93
CA VAL A 17 6.57 15.09 8.02
C VAL A 17 6.39 15.61 9.44
N ALA A 18 6.79 14.83 10.44
CA ALA A 18 6.64 15.18 11.86
C ALA A 18 7.71 14.45 12.70
N THR A 19 7.76 14.71 14.01
CA THR A 19 8.60 13.94 14.92
C THR A 19 8.14 12.47 14.96
N THR A 20 9.07 11.56 15.27
CA THR A 20 8.77 10.14 15.43
C THR A 20 7.61 9.89 16.40
N LYS A 21 7.63 10.58 17.57
CA LYS A 21 6.56 10.49 18.56
C LYS A 21 5.22 10.94 17.99
N LEU A 22 5.15 12.10 17.36
CA LEU A 22 3.90 12.62 16.81
C LEU A 22 3.37 11.76 15.67
N THR A 23 4.25 11.22 14.81
CA THR A 23 3.87 10.28 13.76
C THR A 23 3.26 9.02 14.35
N PHE A 24 3.88 8.44 15.38
CA PHE A 24 3.38 7.25 16.04
C PHE A 24 2.02 7.50 16.72
N GLU A 25 1.94 8.53 17.55
CA GLU A 25 0.71 8.89 18.29
C GLU A 25 -0.45 9.15 17.32
N THR A 26 -0.23 10.00 16.30
CA THR A 26 -1.28 10.33 15.34
C THR A 26 -1.77 9.09 14.58
N ASN A 27 -0.86 8.26 14.08
CA ASN A 27 -1.23 7.14 13.25
C ASN A 27 -1.81 5.97 14.06
N VAL A 28 -1.19 5.61 15.18
CA VAL A 28 -1.61 4.45 15.98
C VAL A 28 -2.85 4.78 16.82
N VAL A 29 -2.77 5.84 17.63
CA VAL A 29 -3.90 6.22 18.50
C VAL A 29 -5.08 6.70 17.66
N GLY A 30 -4.83 7.43 16.56
CA GLY A 30 -5.86 7.84 15.61
C GLY A 30 -6.59 6.65 15.00
N THR A 31 -5.86 5.64 14.51
CA THR A 31 -6.45 4.41 13.97
C THR A 31 -7.26 3.65 15.03
N PHE A 32 -6.72 3.52 16.25
CA PHE A 32 -7.46 2.92 17.36
C PHE A 32 -8.77 3.67 17.65
N ASN A 33 -8.71 5.00 17.76
CA ASN A 33 -9.88 5.81 18.07
C ASN A 33 -10.98 5.68 17.01
N VAL A 34 -10.60 5.66 15.72
CA VAL A 34 -11.56 5.48 14.61
C VAL A 34 -12.24 4.11 14.68
N HIS A 35 -11.49 3.02 14.85
CA HIS A 35 -12.06 1.68 14.97
C HIS A 35 -12.92 1.53 16.23
N HIS A 36 -12.45 2.09 17.35
CA HIS A 36 -13.22 2.06 18.61
C HIS A 36 -14.53 2.81 18.49
N ALA A 37 -14.53 4.01 17.94
CA ALA A 37 -15.75 4.79 17.70
C ALA A 37 -16.69 4.08 16.72
N ALA A 38 -16.16 3.57 15.60
CA ALA A 38 -16.96 2.82 14.63
C ALA A 38 -17.67 1.63 15.29
N PHE A 39 -16.94 0.83 16.08
CA PHE A 39 -17.51 -0.29 16.81
C PHE A 39 -18.56 0.16 17.84
N ARG A 40 -18.28 1.21 18.62
CA ARG A 40 -19.18 1.72 19.67
C ARG A 40 -20.47 2.30 19.10
N PHE A 41 -20.44 2.90 17.94
CA PHE A 41 -21.58 3.55 17.29
C PHE A 41 -22.28 2.67 16.24
N GLY A 42 -21.94 1.39 16.15
CA GLY A 42 -22.59 0.44 15.25
C GLY A 42 -22.35 0.68 13.77
N VAL A 43 -21.21 1.29 13.41
CA VAL A 43 -20.76 1.37 12.00
C VAL A 43 -20.52 -0.06 11.51
N LYS A 44 -21.02 -0.38 10.33
CA LYS A 44 -20.94 -1.74 9.77
C LYS A 44 -19.52 -2.08 9.29
N ARG A 45 -18.86 -1.13 8.60
CA ARG A 45 -17.57 -1.39 7.96
C ARG A 45 -16.58 -0.24 8.14
N VAL A 46 -15.31 -0.57 8.38
CA VAL A 46 -14.18 0.37 8.32
C VAL A 46 -13.20 -0.07 7.24
N VAL A 47 -12.91 0.82 6.29
CA VAL A 47 -11.83 0.64 5.31
C VAL A 47 -10.64 1.49 5.75
N SER A 48 -9.56 0.83 6.14
CA SER A 48 -8.35 1.48 6.67
C SER A 48 -7.25 1.59 5.63
N THR A 49 -6.45 2.65 5.73
CA THR A 49 -5.29 2.88 4.88
C THR A 49 -4.01 2.44 5.57
N SER A 50 -3.45 1.33 5.11
CA SER A 50 -2.08 0.92 5.39
C SER A 50 -1.12 1.54 4.36
N SER A 51 -0.04 0.89 4.01
CA SER A 51 0.94 1.38 3.02
C SER A 51 1.84 0.25 2.53
N ILE A 52 2.40 0.40 1.33
CA ILE A 52 3.53 -0.41 0.85
C ILE A 52 4.76 -0.29 1.77
N ALA A 53 4.88 0.80 2.56
CA ALA A 53 5.98 1.02 3.47
C ALA A 53 6.07 -0.04 4.60
N ILE A 54 4.99 -0.76 4.86
CA ILE A 54 4.96 -1.89 5.81
C ILE A 54 5.96 -2.99 5.43
N LEU A 55 6.31 -3.11 4.14
CA LEU A 55 7.31 -4.06 3.66
C LEU A 55 8.74 -3.70 4.08
N GLY A 56 8.99 -2.44 4.53
CA GLY A 56 10.24 -1.98 5.11
C GLY A 56 11.25 -1.38 4.13
N TRP A 57 11.05 -1.45 2.81
CA TRP A 57 12.03 -0.93 1.84
C TRP A 57 11.92 0.56 1.55
N SER A 58 10.75 1.18 1.74
CA SER A 58 10.51 2.58 1.40
C SER A 58 11.39 3.55 2.19
N TYR A 59 11.62 3.25 3.47
CA TYR A 59 12.37 4.08 4.42
C TYR A 59 13.35 3.21 5.24
N SER A 60 13.95 2.20 4.59
CA SER A 60 14.85 1.26 5.27
C SER A 60 16.13 1.97 5.75
N GLU A 61 16.54 1.67 6.97
CA GLU A 61 17.84 2.03 7.52
C GLU A 61 18.93 1.04 7.08
N ARG A 62 18.56 -0.23 6.90
CA ARG A 62 19.43 -1.31 6.44
C ARG A 62 18.79 -2.01 5.24
N ASP A 63 19.59 -2.29 4.22
CA ASP A 63 19.15 -3.06 3.08
C ASP A 63 18.89 -4.52 3.46
N PHE A 64 17.81 -5.08 2.95
CA PHE A 64 17.47 -6.50 3.06
C PHE A 64 16.68 -6.93 1.82
N GLU A 65 16.82 -8.18 1.45
CA GLU A 65 16.15 -8.73 0.28
C GLU A 65 14.70 -9.14 0.58
N PRO A 66 13.81 -9.09 -0.43
CA PRO A 66 12.49 -9.69 -0.33
C PRO A 66 12.61 -11.22 -0.20
N ASP A 67 11.64 -11.86 0.45
CA ASP A 67 11.60 -13.31 0.54
C ASP A 67 11.28 -13.91 -0.84
N TYR A 68 10.41 -13.25 -1.62
CA TYR A 68 10.06 -13.59 -3.01
C TYR A 68 9.57 -12.35 -3.80
N LEU A 69 9.50 -12.50 -5.14
CA LEU A 69 8.95 -11.51 -6.07
C LEU A 69 8.06 -12.22 -7.12
N PRO A 70 6.98 -11.59 -7.63
CA PRO A 70 6.40 -10.36 -7.07
C PRO A 70 5.88 -10.58 -5.64
N VAL A 71 5.91 -9.53 -4.81
CA VAL A 71 5.34 -9.60 -3.46
C VAL A 71 3.82 -9.57 -3.52
N ASP A 72 3.16 -10.32 -2.65
CA ASP A 72 1.73 -10.30 -2.42
C ASP A 72 1.41 -10.04 -0.94
N GLU A 73 0.15 -10.16 -0.55
CA GLU A 73 -0.31 -9.85 0.80
C GLU A 73 0.23 -10.81 1.87
N GLU A 74 0.70 -11.99 1.48
CA GLU A 74 1.30 -13.00 2.38
C GLU A 74 2.81 -12.76 2.61
N HIS A 75 3.43 -11.84 1.86
CA HIS A 75 4.84 -11.51 2.05
C HIS A 75 5.05 -10.92 3.46
N PRO A 76 6.10 -11.38 4.19
CA PRO A 76 6.41 -10.87 5.52
C PRO A 76 6.59 -9.34 5.53
N VAL A 77 5.99 -8.70 6.53
CA VAL A 77 6.16 -7.26 6.79
C VAL A 77 7.35 -7.05 7.71
N LYS A 78 8.21 -6.07 7.37
CA LYS A 78 9.49 -5.84 8.08
C LYS A 78 9.81 -4.33 8.15
N PRO A 79 8.89 -3.46 8.66
CA PRO A 79 9.14 -2.03 8.69
C PRO A 79 10.32 -1.71 9.60
N GLN A 80 11.14 -0.73 9.20
CA GLN A 80 12.29 -0.26 9.97
C GLN A 80 12.12 1.19 10.44
N ASP A 81 11.09 1.85 9.97
CA ASP A 81 10.78 3.24 10.29
C ASP A 81 9.46 3.37 11.05
N VAL A 82 9.27 4.52 11.72
CA VAL A 82 8.07 4.76 12.54
C VAL A 82 6.78 4.80 11.73
N TYR A 83 6.83 5.22 10.45
CA TYR A 83 5.64 5.26 9.61
C TYR A 83 5.21 3.86 9.22
N GLY A 84 6.13 3.03 8.71
CA GLY A 84 5.86 1.64 8.39
C GLY A 84 5.37 0.85 9.61
N LEU A 85 6.05 1.01 10.77
CA LEU A 85 5.64 0.41 12.03
C LEU A 85 4.23 0.85 12.44
N SER A 86 3.90 2.15 12.32
CA SER A 86 2.56 2.64 12.66
C SER A 86 1.47 2.03 11.77
N LYS A 87 1.79 1.72 10.51
CA LYS A 87 0.86 1.06 9.58
C LYS A 87 0.68 -0.42 9.91
N GLU A 88 1.74 -1.14 10.28
CA GLU A 88 1.67 -2.51 10.77
C GLU A 88 0.78 -2.62 12.01
N ILE A 89 1.00 -1.77 13.02
CA ILE A 89 0.15 -1.73 14.23
C ILE A 89 -1.31 -1.36 13.87
N GLY A 90 -1.50 -0.47 12.88
CA GLY A 90 -2.83 -0.14 12.36
C GLY A 90 -3.57 -1.34 11.78
N GLU A 91 -2.88 -2.24 11.09
CA GLU A 91 -3.46 -3.50 10.61
C GLU A 91 -3.80 -4.47 11.76
N ASP A 92 -2.97 -4.52 12.81
CA ASP A 92 -3.25 -5.31 14.01
C ASP A 92 -4.47 -4.78 14.78
N ILE A 93 -4.63 -3.46 14.85
CA ILE A 93 -5.84 -2.83 15.39
C ILE A 93 -7.06 -3.26 14.58
N ALA A 94 -7.04 -3.12 13.25
CA ALA A 94 -8.15 -3.54 12.38
C ALA A 94 -8.49 -5.03 12.61
N ARG A 95 -7.48 -5.91 12.62
CA ARG A 95 -7.63 -7.34 12.89
C ARG A 95 -8.25 -7.62 14.27
N SER A 96 -7.89 -6.82 15.28
CA SER A 96 -8.49 -6.93 16.62
C SER A 96 -9.98 -6.61 16.61
N TYR A 97 -10.39 -5.56 15.88
CA TYR A 97 -11.81 -5.19 15.77
C TYR A 97 -12.59 -6.15 14.86
N THR A 98 -11.96 -6.76 13.86
CA THR A 98 -12.55 -7.88 13.10
C THR A 98 -13.01 -9.01 14.04
N ARG A 99 -12.16 -9.40 15.00
CA ARG A 99 -12.51 -10.43 16.00
C ARG A 99 -13.66 -10.02 16.94
N LYS A 100 -13.95 -8.72 17.01
CA LYS A 100 -15.12 -8.18 17.76
C LYS A 100 -16.39 -8.06 16.91
N GLY A 101 -16.33 -8.43 15.61
CA GLY A 101 -17.49 -8.40 14.72
C GLY A 101 -17.62 -7.12 13.88
N LEU A 102 -16.66 -6.18 13.94
CA LEU A 102 -16.62 -5.05 13.01
C LEU A 102 -16.09 -5.53 11.66
N GLU A 103 -16.79 -5.27 10.57
CA GLU A 103 -16.23 -5.54 9.24
C GLU A 103 -15.05 -4.59 8.95
N THR A 104 -13.89 -5.14 8.65
CA THR A 104 -12.71 -4.34 8.31
C THR A 104 -12.12 -4.77 6.98
N VAL A 105 -11.66 -3.79 6.21
CA VAL A 105 -10.85 -3.97 5.01
C VAL A 105 -9.64 -3.05 5.12
N VAL A 106 -8.46 -3.55 4.77
CA VAL A 106 -7.23 -2.77 4.82
C VAL A 106 -6.65 -2.65 3.41
N LEU A 107 -6.41 -1.44 2.95
CA LEU A 107 -5.74 -1.18 1.68
C LEU A 107 -4.28 -0.77 1.92
N ARG A 108 -3.36 -1.41 1.19
CA ARG A 108 -1.91 -1.11 1.15
C ARG A 108 -1.57 -0.39 -0.15
N PRO A 109 -1.77 0.92 -0.27
CA PRO A 109 -1.43 1.64 -1.50
C PRO A 109 0.07 1.74 -1.72
N GLY A 110 0.47 1.78 -2.99
CA GLY A 110 1.79 2.19 -3.45
C GLY A 110 2.02 3.69 -3.27
N GLY A 111 3.06 4.21 -3.91
CA GLY A 111 3.27 5.67 -3.98
C GLY A 111 2.10 6.35 -4.68
N VAL A 112 1.27 7.08 -3.93
CA VAL A 112 0.09 7.76 -4.48
C VAL A 112 0.52 8.95 -5.32
N MET A 113 0.08 9.01 -6.57
CA MET A 113 0.42 10.04 -7.55
C MET A 113 -0.83 10.77 -8.03
N THR A 114 -0.71 12.09 -8.19
CA THR A 114 -1.72 12.88 -8.92
C THR A 114 -1.49 12.77 -10.42
N PRO A 115 -2.48 13.14 -11.28
CA PRO A 115 -2.28 13.20 -12.72
C PRO A 115 -1.07 14.04 -13.14
N GLU A 116 -0.85 15.19 -12.48
CA GLU A 116 0.28 16.08 -12.75
C GLU A 116 1.62 15.42 -12.38
N ALA A 117 1.66 14.66 -11.28
CA ALA A 117 2.85 13.92 -10.87
C ALA A 117 3.18 12.79 -11.85
N LEU A 118 2.17 12.10 -12.39
CA LEU A 118 2.35 11.08 -13.43
C LEU A 118 2.85 11.71 -14.74
N GLU A 119 2.28 12.84 -15.15
CA GLU A 119 2.74 13.58 -16.33
C GLU A 119 4.20 14.04 -16.17
N GLN A 120 4.59 14.47 -14.98
CA GLN A 120 5.99 14.81 -14.71
C GLN A 120 6.91 13.59 -14.81
N ILE A 121 6.51 12.43 -14.28
CA ILE A 121 7.24 11.16 -14.41
C ILE A 121 7.38 10.79 -15.89
N ARG A 122 6.33 10.96 -16.69
CA ARG A 122 6.37 10.71 -18.14
C ARG A 122 7.39 11.58 -18.84
N LYS A 123 7.42 12.89 -18.56
CA LYS A 123 8.40 13.84 -19.13
C LYS A 123 9.83 13.52 -18.74
N GLU A 124 10.03 13.00 -17.52
CA GLU A 124 11.35 12.60 -17.02
C GLU A 124 11.81 11.21 -17.54
N GLY A 125 10.93 10.48 -18.24
CA GLY A 125 11.19 9.13 -18.73
C GLY A 125 11.27 8.09 -17.63
N GLY A 126 10.45 8.24 -16.59
CA GLY A 126 10.37 7.34 -15.42
C GLY A 126 11.25 7.75 -14.23
N ARG A 127 11.02 7.14 -13.09
CA ARG A 127 11.85 7.32 -11.89
C ARG A 127 13.16 6.54 -12.00
N ARG A 128 14.17 6.99 -11.25
CA ARG A 128 15.49 6.35 -11.19
C ARG A 128 15.86 6.05 -9.74
N PRO A 129 15.45 4.90 -9.20
CA PRO A 129 15.78 4.53 -7.83
C PRO A 129 17.28 4.29 -7.69
N ARG A 130 17.83 4.63 -6.52
CA ARG A 130 19.24 4.45 -6.19
C ARG A 130 19.51 3.23 -5.30
N ARG A 131 18.44 2.63 -4.75
CA ARG A 131 18.50 1.44 -3.92
C ARG A 131 17.27 0.58 -4.16
N PHE A 132 17.27 -0.66 -3.68
CA PHE A 132 16.14 -1.57 -3.81
C PHE A 132 14.87 -0.96 -3.22
N GLN A 133 13.79 -1.06 -3.97
CA GLN A 133 12.42 -0.77 -3.60
C GLN A 133 11.48 -1.42 -4.62
N THR A 134 10.19 -1.55 -4.28
CA THR A 134 9.21 -2.18 -5.17
C THR A 134 8.92 -1.37 -6.44
N CYS A 135 9.30 -0.11 -6.49
CA CYS A 135 9.05 0.81 -7.61
C CYS A 135 7.57 0.91 -8.02
N CYS A 136 6.66 0.59 -7.09
CA CYS A 136 5.23 0.64 -7.33
C CYS A 136 4.63 2.03 -7.04
N TYR A 137 3.56 2.33 -7.73
CA TYR A 137 2.77 3.55 -7.58
C TYR A 137 1.29 3.25 -7.78
N ILE A 138 0.45 4.24 -7.54
CA ILE A 138 -0.98 4.22 -7.88
C ILE A 138 -1.45 5.63 -8.21
N ASP A 139 -2.25 5.78 -9.26
CA ASP A 139 -2.99 7.02 -9.52
C ASP A 139 -4.08 7.22 -8.47
N VAL A 140 -4.21 8.46 -7.99
CA VAL A 140 -5.20 8.79 -6.95
C VAL A 140 -6.64 8.47 -7.36
N ARG A 141 -6.98 8.51 -8.65
CA ARG A 141 -8.31 8.18 -9.19
C ARG A 141 -8.59 6.67 -9.11
N ASP A 142 -7.60 5.85 -9.44
CA ASP A 142 -7.68 4.39 -9.28
C ASP A 142 -7.77 4.00 -7.81
N LEU A 143 -6.99 4.66 -6.94
CA LEU A 143 -7.04 4.45 -5.50
C LEU A 143 -8.42 4.81 -4.94
N ALA A 144 -9.01 5.94 -5.35
CA ALA A 144 -10.37 6.32 -4.95
C ALA A 144 -11.41 5.26 -5.35
N THR A 145 -11.26 4.69 -6.56
CA THR A 145 -12.11 3.58 -7.02
C THR A 145 -11.94 2.33 -6.15
N ALA A 146 -10.72 2.01 -5.73
CA ALA A 146 -10.46 0.88 -4.82
C ALA A 146 -11.15 1.09 -3.46
N TYR A 147 -11.09 2.30 -2.88
CA TYR A 147 -11.80 2.62 -1.64
C TYR A 147 -13.31 2.48 -1.79
N ARG A 148 -13.89 3.01 -2.87
CA ARG A 148 -15.32 2.87 -3.14
C ARG A 148 -15.74 1.40 -3.22
N LEU A 149 -15.02 0.58 -3.99
CA LEU A 149 -15.31 -0.84 -4.11
C LEU A 149 -15.13 -1.59 -2.78
N ALA A 150 -14.12 -1.24 -1.97
CA ALA A 150 -13.91 -1.84 -0.66
C ALA A 150 -15.06 -1.52 0.33
N VAL A 151 -15.77 -0.40 0.14
CA VAL A 151 -16.99 -0.09 0.91
C VAL A 151 -18.19 -0.86 0.37
N GLU A 152 -18.38 -0.91 -0.96
CA GLU A 152 -19.60 -1.38 -1.61
C GLU A 152 -19.64 -2.89 -1.82
N ARG A 153 -18.50 -3.55 -2.05
CA ARG A 153 -18.46 -4.96 -2.41
C ARG A 153 -18.40 -5.88 -1.19
N PRO A 154 -19.06 -7.04 -1.25
CA PRO A 154 -18.88 -8.07 -0.24
C PRO A 154 -17.46 -8.65 -0.33
N VAL A 155 -16.71 -8.55 0.76
CA VAL A 155 -15.38 -9.18 0.92
C VAL A 155 -15.28 -9.77 2.32
N PRO A 156 -14.49 -10.83 2.52
CA PRO A 156 -14.25 -11.36 3.87
C PRO A 156 -13.73 -10.27 4.79
N SER A 157 -14.29 -10.20 6.00
CA SER A 157 -13.82 -9.23 7.01
C SER A 157 -12.36 -9.53 7.41
N GLY A 158 -11.56 -8.49 7.61
CA GLY A 158 -10.13 -8.60 7.87
C GLY A 158 -9.26 -8.73 6.61
N THR A 159 -9.86 -8.60 5.41
CA THR A 159 -9.12 -8.64 4.14
C THR A 159 -8.12 -7.50 4.06
N VAL A 160 -6.89 -7.83 3.66
CA VAL A 160 -5.82 -6.88 3.33
C VAL A 160 -5.56 -6.97 1.82
N LEU A 161 -5.37 -5.82 1.15
CA LEU A 161 -5.20 -5.74 -0.30
C LEU A 161 -4.12 -4.73 -0.70
N PHE A 162 -3.20 -5.12 -1.56
CA PHE A 162 -2.34 -4.16 -2.24
C PHE A 162 -3.11 -3.40 -3.32
N VAL A 163 -2.87 -2.08 -3.39
CA VAL A 163 -3.46 -1.18 -4.38
C VAL A 163 -2.35 -0.44 -5.10
N VAL A 164 -1.91 -1.00 -6.21
CA VAL A 164 -0.82 -0.46 -7.04
C VAL A 164 -1.19 -0.53 -8.52
N ALA A 165 -0.54 0.29 -9.35
CA ALA A 165 -0.63 0.15 -10.80
C ALA A 165 -0.05 -1.20 -11.25
N ASP A 166 -0.49 -1.70 -12.40
CA ASP A 166 0.00 -2.97 -12.96
C ASP A 166 1.46 -2.86 -13.46
N ASP A 167 1.91 -1.64 -13.73
CA ASP A 167 3.28 -1.34 -14.15
C ASP A 167 4.11 -0.68 -13.03
N SER A 168 5.41 -0.56 -13.30
CA SER A 168 6.34 0.11 -12.40
C SER A 168 6.55 1.58 -12.78
N VAL A 169 6.97 2.41 -11.82
CA VAL A 169 7.30 3.83 -12.02
C VAL A 169 8.63 4.06 -12.74
N VAL A 170 9.37 2.99 -13.08
CA VAL A 170 10.65 3.06 -13.79
C VAL A 170 10.50 2.64 -15.25
N ALA A 171 11.31 3.19 -16.14
CA ALA A 171 11.20 2.94 -17.58
C ALA A 171 11.63 1.53 -17.98
N GLU A 172 12.69 1.03 -17.37
CA GLU A 172 13.28 -0.28 -17.68
C GLU A 172 12.59 -1.44 -16.96
N PRO A 173 12.72 -2.67 -17.47
CA PRO A 173 12.20 -3.86 -16.79
C PRO A 173 12.81 -4.03 -15.40
N LEU A 174 11.97 -4.37 -14.41
CA LEU A 174 12.45 -4.59 -13.03
C LEU A 174 13.36 -5.81 -12.89
N CYS A 175 13.19 -6.83 -13.74
CA CYS A 175 14.10 -7.99 -13.79
C CYS A 175 15.54 -7.60 -14.12
N ASP A 176 15.77 -6.47 -14.83
CA ASP A 176 17.08 -5.95 -15.18
C ASP A 176 17.60 -4.93 -14.15
N LEU A 177 16.70 -4.10 -13.64
CA LEU A 177 17.04 -3.04 -12.68
C LEU A 177 17.37 -3.59 -11.29
N LEU A 178 16.49 -4.41 -10.72
CA LEU A 178 16.58 -4.83 -9.32
C LEU A 178 17.89 -5.59 -9.00
N PRO A 179 18.40 -6.50 -9.86
CA PRO A 179 19.69 -7.13 -9.63
C PRO A 179 20.90 -6.18 -9.62
N ARG A 180 20.79 -5.01 -10.27
CA ARG A 180 21.86 -3.99 -10.23
C ARG A 180 21.82 -3.18 -8.94
N LEU A 181 20.62 -2.98 -8.37
CA LEU A 181 20.45 -2.29 -7.09
C LEU A 181 20.75 -3.19 -5.88
N MET A 182 20.42 -4.48 -6.02
CA MET A 182 20.63 -5.51 -4.98
C MET A 182 20.91 -6.86 -5.66
N PRO A 183 22.19 -7.26 -5.80
CA PRO A 183 22.56 -8.51 -6.51
C PRO A 183 21.88 -9.77 -5.96
N ALA A 184 21.59 -9.82 -4.66
CA ALA A 184 20.93 -10.95 -4.00
C ALA A 184 19.51 -11.27 -4.53
N VAL A 185 18.81 -10.29 -5.15
CA VAL A 185 17.46 -10.53 -5.68
C VAL A 185 17.43 -11.09 -7.11
N ARG A 186 18.60 -11.35 -7.72
CA ARG A 186 18.69 -11.74 -9.14
C ARG A 186 17.77 -12.89 -9.52
N ASP A 187 17.77 -13.96 -8.75
CA ASP A 187 16.97 -15.15 -9.07
C ASP A 187 15.48 -14.90 -8.82
N LYS A 188 15.13 -14.16 -7.79
CA LYS A 188 13.75 -13.76 -7.48
C LYS A 188 13.19 -12.82 -8.54
N ALA A 189 14.00 -11.90 -9.06
CA ALA A 189 13.60 -10.93 -10.07
C ALA A 189 13.29 -11.57 -11.45
N ARG A 190 13.73 -12.80 -11.72
CA ARG A 190 13.43 -13.51 -12.98
C ARG A 190 11.94 -13.78 -13.20
N SER A 191 11.14 -13.79 -12.14
CA SER A 191 9.68 -13.93 -12.23
C SER A 191 8.98 -12.68 -12.73
N LEU A 192 9.67 -11.51 -12.67
CA LEU A 192 9.14 -10.24 -13.15
C LEU A 192 9.26 -10.15 -14.66
N THR A 193 8.19 -9.75 -15.35
CA THR A 193 8.14 -9.69 -16.80
C THR A 193 7.84 -8.28 -17.31
N GLY A 194 8.61 -7.82 -18.29
CA GLY A 194 8.43 -6.51 -18.90
C GLY A 194 8.47 -5.39 -17.85
N THR A 195 7.56 -4.45 -17.98
CA THR A 195 7.47 -3.28 -17.10
C THR A 195 6.50 -3.48 -15.93
N LYS A 196 6.06 -4.71 -15.66
CA LYS A 196 5.11 -5.01 -14.59
C LYS A 196 5.64 -4.65 -13.21
N SER A 197 4.71 -4.32 -12.32
CA SER A 197 5.00 -4.04 -10.92
C SER A 197 5.65 -5.25 -10.22
N ALA A 198 6.54 -4.99 -9.26
CA ALA A 198 7.06 -6.03 -8.35
C ALA A 198 6.06 -6.40 -7.24
N VAL A 199 4.85 -5.86 -7.27
CA VAL A 199 3.76 -6.12 -6.32
C VAL A 199 2.58 -6.70 -7.07
N SER A 200 2.04 -7.81 -6.58
CA SER A 200 0.86 -8.47 -7.15
C SER A 200 -0.42 -7.72 -6.78
N THR A 201 -1.30 -7.56 -7.76
CA THR A 201 -2.67 -7.05 -7.60
C THR A 201 -3.73 -8.13 -7.84
N ALA A 202 -3.32 -9.40 -7.84
CA ALA A 202 -4.23 -10.50 -8.15
C ALA A 202 -5.41 -10.56 -7.17
N ARG A 203 -5.13 -10.43 -5.87
CA ARG A 203 -6.14 -10.53 -4.82
C ARG A 203 -7.20 -9.44 -4.87
N ILE A 204 -6.81 -8.17 -5.10
CA ILE A 204 -7.79 -7.09 -5.23
C ILE A 204 -8.63 -7.22 -6.51
N LYS A 205 -8.02 -7.69 -7.61
CA LYS A 205 -8.73 -7.96 -8.86
C LYS A 205 -9.78 -9.06 -8.68
N GLU A 206 -9.43 -10.13 -8.00
CA GLU A 206 -10.32 -11.26 -7.70
C GLU A 206 -11.47 -10.84 -6.77
N LEU A 207 -11.17 -10.22 -5.63
CA LEU A 207 -12.16 -9.96 -4.59
C LEU A 207 -13.04 -8.74 -4.88
N LEU A 208 -12.49 -7.68 -5.48
CA LEU A 208 -13.23 -6.45 -5.75
C LEU A 208 -13.60 -6.25 -7.22
N GLY A 209 -13.05 -7.03 -8.15
CA GLY A 209 -13.16 -6.75 -9.58
C GLY A 209 -12.46 -5.43 -9.97
N TRP A 210 -11.60 -4.90 -9.09
CA TRP A 210 -10.86 -3.66 -9.32
C TRP A 210 -9.75 -3.86 -10.33
N LYS A 211 -9.52 -2.85 -11.18
CA LYS A 211 -8.39 -2.80 -12.11
C LYS A 211 -7.86 -1.37 -12.16
N PRO A 212 -6.53 -1.16 -12.14
CA PRO A 212 -5.97 0.16 -12.42
C PRO A 212 -6.22 0.51 -13.90
N VAL A 213 -6.50 1.78 -14.15
CA VAL A 213 -6.79 2.32 -15.48
C VAL A 213 -5.70 3.30 -15.92
N TYR A 214 -5.08 4.00 -14.98
CA TYR A 214 -4.15 5.08 -15.29
C TYR A 214 -2.70 4.64 -15.14
N SER A 215 -1.95 4.73 -16.24
CA SER A 215 -0.50 4.54 -16.26
C SER A 215 0.19 5.82 -16.72
N TRP A 216 1.36 6.13 -16.13
CA TRP A 216 2.19 7.22 -16.59
C TRP A 216 2.73 6.98 -18.03
N ARG A 217 2.66 5.75 -18.52
CA ARG A 217 3.10 5.36 -19.86
C ARG A 217 2.07 5.68 -20.93
N ASP A 218 0.79 5.79 -20.55
CA ASP A 218 -0.35 5.96 -21.46
C ASP A 218 -0.89 7.40 -21.48
N LEU A 219 -0.22 8.33 -20.77
CA LEU A 219 -0.60 9.75 -20.71
C LEU A 219 -0.11 10.55 -21.94
#